data_4e5c159fd65914816ef56c3d8e324a78
#
_entry.id   4e5c159fd65914816ef56c3d8e324a78
#
_cell.length_a   1.000
_cell.length_b   1.000
_cell.length_c   1.000
_cell.angle_alpha   90.00
_cell.angle_beta   90.00
_cell.angle_gamma   90.00
#
_symmetry.space_group_name_H-M   'P 1'
#
loop_
_entity.id
_entity.type
_entity.pdbx_description
1 polymer ?
#
loop_
_entity_poly.entity_id
_entity_poly.type
_entity_poly.pdbx_seq_one_letter_code
_entity_poly.pdbx_strand_id
1 'polypeptide(L)'
;MSQCNNTVSVLSVYDDDYQKKLNVDEGFDSSKVKCSISERCQPGHFAFRIRSGAANTVGPKICFDGKTIMSEARNNVGGGLDIVVVNGKTGVVENARILNGSPQETLSFLKDIKPGMIVLVASYDNANGMTDEIRNLFSEMGSSKAKSLKFRDNWVFAVRTGLENTLHFEKINVNDEKNNLYEGWPETAEVEGCFSSIVGQANLSDV
;
A
#
# COMPACT_ATOMS: atom_id res chain seq x y z
N MET A 1 65.94 26.79 37.07
CA MET A 1 64.93 27.77 37.50
C MET A 1 63.76 27.63 36.54
N SER A 2 62.73 26.99 37.05
CA SER A 2 61.33 27.46 37.07
C SER A 2 60.68 27.48 35.72
N GLN A 3 59.50 26.99 35.50
CA GLN A 3 58.35 26.69 36.34
C GLN A 3 57.37 25.80 35.56
N CYS A 4 56.73 24.96 36.28
CA CYS A 4 55.53 24.22 35.87
C CYS A 4 54.43 25.16 35.46
N ASN A 5 53.68 24.75 34.43
CA ASN A 5 52.30 25.19 34.32
C ASN A 5 51.41 23.96 34.16
N ASN A 6 50.69 23.67 35.24
CA ASN A 6 49.50 22.88 35.28
C ASN A 6 48.37 23.65 34.57
N THR A 7 47.90 23.16 33.48
CA THR A 7 46.57 23.47 32.99
C THR A 7 45.76 22.17 32.96
N VAL A 8 44.94 22.05 33.99
CA VAL A 8 44.00 20.95 34.17
C VAL A 8 42.93 21.08 33.10
N SER A 9 42.80 20.01 32.32
CA SER A 9 41.76 19.81 31.35
C SER A 9 40.40 19.67 32.02
N VAL A 10 39.53 20.67 31.91
CA VAL A 10 38.13 20.66 32.34
C VAL A 10 37.18 20.45 31.13
N LEU A 11 37.72 19.95 30.00
CA LEU A 11 36.95 19.82 28.76
C LEU A 11 36.56 18.37 28.39
N SER A 12 36.86 17.38 29.25
CA SER A 12 36.58 15.98 28.88
C SER A 12 35.28 15.38 29.46
N VAL A 13 34.50 16.11 30.24
CA VAL A 13 33.30 15.57 30.89
C VAL A 13 32.00 15.99 30.19
N TYR A 14 32.05 16.99 29.31
CA TYR A 14 30.85 17.45 28.59
C TYR A 14 30.70 16.81 27.20
N ASP A 15 31.69 16.09 26.71
CA ASP A 15 31.66 15.55 25.33
C ASP A 15 31.03 14.15 25.26
N ASP A 16 31.09 13.35 26.31
CA ASP A 16 30.55 11.99 26.33
C ASP A 16 29.02 11.93 26.42
N ASP A 17 28.39 12.91 27.09
CA ASP A 17 26.93 12.98 27.18
C ASP A 17 26.31 13.59 25.90
N TYR A 18 27.04 14.42 25.18
CA TYR A 18 26.61 14.98 23.91
C TYR A 18 26.74 13.96 22.76
N GLN A 19 27.80 13.17 22.78
CA GLN A 19 27.98 12.06 21.82
C GLN A 19 26.98 10.90 22.06
N LYS A 20 26.58 10.68 23.31
CA LYS A 20 25.50 9.72 23.61
C LYS A 20 24.12 10.17 23.13
N LYS A 21 23.86 11.47 23.03
CA LYS A 21 22.63 12.03 22.47
C LYS A 21 22.62 12.09 20.94
N LEU A 22 23.79 12.07 20.29
CA LEU A 22 23.91 12.06 18.81
C LEU A 22 23.95 10.65 18.22
N ASN A 23 24.14 9.61 19.04
CA ASN A 23 24.11 8.20 18.58
C ASN A 23 22.72 7.58 18.58
N VAL A 24 21.64 8.38 18.43
CA VAL A 24 20.30 7.91 18.04
C VAL A 24 20.09 8.12 16.54
N ASP A 25 21.15 8.10 15.78
CA ASP A 25 21.08 7.77 14.35
C ASP A 25 21.30 6.25 14.25
N GLU A 26 20.29 5.48 14.72
CA GLU A 26 20.18 4.08 14.30
C GLU A 26 20.16 4.11 12.79
N GLY A 27 21.28 3.73 12.19
CA GLY A 27 21.50 3.75 10.75
C GLY A 27 20.26 3.23 10.05
N PHE A 28 19.72 4.02 9.15
CA PHE A 28 18.59 3.69 8.31
C PHE A 28 18.92 2.41 7.54
N ASP A 29 18.65 1.27 8.18
CA ASP A 29 18.77 -0.04 7.56
C ASP A 29 17.60 -0.17 6.59
N SER A 30 17.83 0.20 5.35
CA SER A 30 16.86 0.10 4.27
C SER A 30 16.35 -1.34 4.09
N SER A 31 17.07 -2.35 4.60
CA SER A 31 16.65 -3.75 4.58
C SER A 31 15.44 -4.02 5.49
N LYS A 32 15.14 -3.11 6.42
CA LYS A 32 14.01 -3.23 7.35
C LYS A 32 12.76 -2.45 6.94
N VAL A 33 12.78 -1.73 5.82
CA VAL A 33 11.59 -1.04 5.31
C VAL A 33 10.73 -2.03 4.53
N LYS A 34 9.64 -2.47 5.17
CA LYS A 34 8.70 -3.42 4.58
C LYS A 34 8.10 -2.87 3.28
N CYS A 35 8.00 -3.70 2.25
CA CYS A 35 7.48 -3.33 0.92
C CYS A 35 8.25 -2.21 0.20
N SER A 36 9.42 -1.80 0.69
CA SER A 36 10.22 -0.68 0.15
C SER A 36 9.40 0.62 0.00
N ILE A 37 8.52 0.89 0.98
CA ILE A 37 7.75 2.15 1.02
C ILE A 37 8.64 3.31 1.43
N SER A 38 8.24 4.54 1.09
CA SER A 38 9.03 5.75 1.35
C SER A 38 9.14 6.08 2.85
N GLU A 39 8.07 5.79 3.61
CA GLU A 39 8.00 6.07 5.03
C GLU A 39 7.76 4.80 5.84
N ARG A 40 8.46 4.67 6.97
CA ARG A 40 8.29 3.51 7.85
C ARG A 40 6.95 3.58 8.57
N CYS A 41 6.20 2.48 8.54
CA CYS A 41 4.99 2.35 9.36
C CYS A 41 5.33 2.31 10.85
N GLN A 42 4.46 2.91 11.65
CA GLN A 42 4.54 2.82 13.11
C GLN A 42 4.38 1.37 13.60
N PRO A 43 4.87 1.02 14.79
CA PRO A 43 4.59 -0.28 15.40
C PRO A 43 3.09 -0.57 15.43
N GLY A 44 2.69 -1.81 15.19
CA GLY A 44 1.28 -2.19 15.10
C GLY A 44 0.59 -1.79 13.79
N HIS A 45 1.34 -1.43 12.76
CA HIS A 45 0.81 -1.17 11.43
C HIS A 45 1.41 -2.13 10.41
N PHE A 46 0.60 -2.46 9.40
CA PHE A 46 0.99 -3.25 8.24
C PHE A 46 1.35 -2.32 7.09
N ALA A 47 2.57 -2.46 6.56
CA ALA A 47 2.99 -1.75 5.37
C ALA A 47 2.39 -2.40 4.11
N PHE A 48 2.01 -1.61 3.13
CA PHE A 48 1.64 -2.12 1.81
C PHE A 48 2.18 -1.22 0.71
N ARG A 49 2.38 -1.82 -0.47
CA ARG A 49 2.66 -1.13 -1.72
C ARG A 49 2.00 -1.88 -2.85
N ILE A 50 1.25 -1.15 -3.68
CA ILE A 50 0.54 -1.68 -4.82
C ILE A 50 0.95 -0.89 -6.04
N ARG A 51 1.33 -1.59 -7.10
CA ARG A 51 1.55 -1.03 -8.42
C ARG A 51 0.70 -1.78 -9.44
N SER A 52 0.00 -1.06 -10.30
CA SER A 52 -0.74 -1.62 -11.44
C SER A 52 0.21 -2.24 -12.45
N GLY A 53 -0.31 -3.03 -13.34
CA GLY A 53 0.39 -3.37 -14.58
C GLY A 53 0.55 -2.16 -15.51
N ALA A 54 1.31 -2.36 -16.59
CA ALA A 54 1.35 -1.45 -17.73
C ALA A 54 1.23 -2.26 -19.01
N ALA A 55 0.25 -1.95 -19.82
CA ALA A 55 -0.13 -2.76 -20.97
C ALA A 55 -0.33 -4.23 -20.53
N ASN A 56 -0.12 -5.16 -21.46
CA ASN A 56 -0.01 -6.59 -21.19
C ASN A 56 1.46 -7.05 -21.00
N THR A 57 2.36 -6.14 -20.74
CA THR A 57 3.82 -6.37 -20.78
C THR A 57 4.46 -6.33 -19.39
N VAL A 58 4.01 -5.43 -18.53
CA VAL A 58 4.50 -5.33 -17.15
C VAL A 58 3.38 -5.69 -16.20
N GLY A 59 3.54 -6.80 -15.50
CA GLY A 59 2.55 -7.26 -14.52
C GLY A 59 2.49 -6.38 -13.27
N PRO A 60 1.33 -6.36 -12.59
CA PRO A 60 1.17 -5.65 -11.34
C PRO A 60 1.99 -6.26 -10.22
N LYS A 61 2.16 -5.50 -9.15
CA LYS A 61 2.83 -5.98 -7.94
C LYS A 61 2.06 -5.54 -6.70
N ILE A 62 1.72 -6.51 -5.85
CA ILE A 62 1.08 -6.27 -4.56
C ILE A 62 1.99 -6.81 -3.45
N CYS A 63 2.50 -5.91 -2.63
CA CYS A 63 3.28 -6.22 -1.43
C CYS A 63 2.45 -5.89 -0.19
N PHE A 64 2.48 -6.79 0.80
CA PHE A 64 1.85 -6.58 2.10
C PHE A 64 2.79 -7.06 3.20
N ASP A 65 3.04 -6.21 4.18
CA ASP A 65 3.87 -6.42 5.37
C ASP A 65 5.24 -7.05 5.08
N GLY A 66 5.91 -6.56 4.03
CA GLY A 66 7.24 -6.99 3.59
C GLY A 66 7.24 -8.21 2.67
N LYS A 67 6.08 -8.81 2.38
CA LYS A 67 5.96 -9.97 1.50
C LYS A 67 5.31 -9.57 0.17
N THR A 68 5.94 -9.87 -0.96
CA THR A 68 5.28 -9.79 -2.26
C THR A 68 4.24 -10.92 -2.35
N ILE A 69 2.95 -10.56 -2.40
CA ILE A 69 1.84 -11.52 -2.45
C ILE A 69 1.53 -11.88 -3.90
N MET A 70 1.38 -10.87 -4.77
CA MET A 70 1.14 -11.07 -6.19
C MET A 70 2.19 -10.33 -7.02
N SER A 71 2.69 -10.95 -8.06
CA SER A 71 3.60 -10.36 -9.02
C SER A 71 3.83 -11.29 -10.22
N GLU A 72 4.30 -10.73 -11.32
CA GLU A 72 4.73 -11.48 -12.50
C GLU A 72 5.81 -12.54 -12.16
N ALA A 73 6.81 -12.17 -11.35
CA ALA A 73 7.86 -13.10 -10.90
C ALA A 73 7.31 -14.30 -10.09
N ARG A 74 6.11 -14.20 -9.51
CA ARG A 74 5.42 -15.28 -8.83
C ARG A 74 4.46 -16.04 -9.75
N ASN A 75 4.30 -15.59 -10.98
CA ASN A 75 3.39 -16.15 -11.97
C ASN A 75 1.95 -16.29 -11.46
N ASN A 76 1.46 -15.28 -10.72
CA ASN A 76 0.14 -15.27 -10.09
C ASN A 76 -0.63 -13.96 -10.30
N VAL A 77 -0.36 -13.27 -11.40
CA VAL A 77 -1.05 -12.07 -11.88
C VAL A 77 -1.63 -12.31 -13.27
N GLY A 78 -2.68 -11.57 -13.63
CA GLY A 78 -3.30 -11.72 -14.93
C GLY A 78 -4.22 -10.57 -15.32
N GLY A 79 -4.55 -10.45 -16.60
CA GLY A 79 -5.39 -9.39 -17.12
C GLY A 79 -6.71 -9.25 -16.37
N GLY A 80 -7.15 -8.02 -16.10
CA GLY A 80 -8.31 -7.69 -15.30
C GLY A 80 -7.92 -7.00 -13.99
N LEU A 81 -8.40 -7.50 -12.87
CA LEU A 81 -8.05 -7.03 -11.53
C LEU A 81 -7.36 -8.12 -10.73
N ASP A 82 -6.18 -7.82 -10.22
CA ASP A 82 -5.50 -8.63 -9.21
C ASP A 82 -5.88 -8.12 -7.82
N ILE A 83 -6.36 -9.01 -6.96
CA ILE A 83 -6.89 -8.65 -5.65
C ILE A 83 -6.28 -9.51 -4.55
N VAL A 84 -5.92 -8.87 -3.44
CA VAL A 84 -5.49 -9.52 -2.20
C VAL A 84 -6.42 -9.09 -1.07
N VAL A 85 -6.91 -10.06 -0.32
CA VAL A 85 -7.75 -9.84 0.87
C VAL A 85 -6.98 -10.31 2.10
N VAL A 86 -6.81 -9.42 3.06
CA VAL A 86 -6.01 -9.64 4.27
C VAL A 86 -6.89 -9.42 5.49
N ASN A 87 -6.73 -10.26 6.50
CA ASN A 87 -7.34 -10.03 7.80
C ASN A 87 -6.72 -8.79 8.44
N GLY A 88 -7.51 -7.72 8.58
CA GLY A 88 -6.99 -6.43 9.04
C GLY A 88 -6.52 -6.43 10.50
N LYS A 89 -6.88 -7.43 11.30
CA LYS A 89 -6.41 -7.58 12.68
C LYS A 89 -5.12 -8.37 12.80
N THR A 90 -5.01 -9.48 12.05
CA THR A 90 -3.91 -10.43 12.16
C THR A 90 -2.83 -10.24 11.10
N GLY A 91 -3.13 -9.56 9.99
CA GLY A 91 -2.25 -9.45 8.83
C GLY A 91 -2.15 -10.74 8.00
N VAL A 92 -2.97 -11.74 8.28
CA VAL A 92 -2.99 -12.99 7.50
C VAL A 92 -3.67 -12.76 6.17
N VAL A 93 -3.00 -13.12 5.06
CA VAL A 93 -3.58 -13.12 3.72
C VAL A 93 -4.59 -14.25 3.63
N GLU A 94 -5.87 -13.91 3.47
CA GLU A 94 -6.95 -14.90 3.39
C GLU A 94 -7.25 -15.28 1.95
N ASN A 95 -7.04 -14.36 1.00
CA ASN A 95 -7.24 -14.64 -0.41
C ASN A 95 -6.32 -13.79 -1.30
N ALA A 96 -5.90 -14.36 -2.42
CA ALA A 96 -5.19 -13.66 -3.48
C ALA A 96 -5.61 -14.28 -4.82
N ARG A 97 -6.22 -13.51 -5.70
CA ARG A 97 -6.75 -14.01 -6.98
C ARG A 97 -6.80 -12.97 -8.07
N ILE A 98 -6.93 -13.46 -9.28
CA ILE A 98 -7.17 -12.69 -10.49
C ILE A 98 -8.68 -12.65 -10.72
N LEU A 99 -9.26 -11.46 -10.84
CA LEU A 99 -10.67 -11.26 -11.19
C LEU A 99 -10.78 -10.98 -12.69
N ASN A 100 -10.75 -12.02 -13.48
CA ASN A 100 -10.90 -12.00 -14.94
C ASN A 100 -11.95 -13.01 -15.45
N GLY A 101 -12.63 -13.65 -14.51
CA GLY A 101 -13.70 -14.61 -14.75
C GLY A 101 -15.05 -13.98 -15.06
N SER A 102 -16.12 -14.74 -14.80
CA SER A 102 -17.46 -14.22 -14.98
C SER A 102 -17.77 -13.07 -14.00
N PRO A 103 -18.56 -12.06 -14.41
CA PRO A 103 -19.02 -11.01 -13.50
C PRO A 103 -19.72 -11.54 -12.25
N GLN A 104 -20.45 -12.65 -12.36
CA GLN A 104 -21.16 -13.28 -11.25
C GLN A 104 -20.20 -13.84 -10.19
N GLU A 105 -19.10 -14.49 -10.61
CA GLU A 105 -18.07 -14.99 -9.69
C GLU A 105 -17.37 -13.84 -8.99
N THR A 106 -17.05 -12.78 -9.72
CA THR A 106 -16.45 -11.56 -9.17
C THR A 106 -17.38 -10.91 -8.15
N LEU A 107 -18.68 -10.76 -8.48
CA LEU A 107 -19.68 -10.21 -7.56
C LEU A 107 -19.84 -11.04 -6.29
N SER A 108 -19.95 -12.36 -6.42
CA SER A 108 -20.04 -13.28 -5.28
C SER A 108 -18.82 -13.12 -4.37
N PHE A 109 -17.62 -13.14 -4.95
CA PHE A 109 -16.39 -12.98 -4.21
C PHE A 109 -16.31 -11.64 -3.45
N LEU A 110 -16.64 -10.51 -4.11
CA LEU A 110 -16.60 -9.19 -3.47
C LEU A 110 -17.63 -9.05 -2.35
N LYS A 111 -18.83 -9.62 -2.51
CA LYS A 111 -19.89 -9.64 -1.48
C LYS A 111 -19.53 -10.49 -0.26
N ASP A 112 -18.67 -11.49 -0.42
CA ASP A 112 -18.22 -12.34 0.67
C ASP A 112 -17.13 -11.71 1.54
N ILE A 113 -16.54 -10.57 1.13
CA ILE A 113 -15.55 -9.85 1.90
C ILE A 113 -16.18 -9.28 3.16
N LYS A 114 -15.68 -9.70 4.31
CA LYS A 114 -16.22 -9.30 5.62
C LYS A 114 -15.74 -7.90 6.03
N PRO A 115 -16.46 -7.20 6.90
CA PRO A 115 -15.96 -5.98 7.56
C PRO A 115 -14.64 -6.23 8.29
N GLY A 116 -13.76 -5.23 8.29
CA GLY A 116 -12.45 -5.28 8.94
C GLY A 116 -11.33 -5.89 8.09
N MET A 117 -11.64 -6.40 6.90
CA MET A 117 -10.63 -6.90 5.98
C MET A 117 -9.91 -5.74 5.29
N ILE A 118 -8.61 -5.91 5.00
CA ILE A 118 -7.86 -5.03 4.11
C ILE A 118 -7.94 -5.61 2.71
N VAL A 119 -8.36 -4.79 1.77
CA VAL A 119 -8.50 -5.15 0.34
C VAL A 119 -7.49 -4.33 -0.45
N LEU A 120 -6.64 -5.00 -1.23
CA LEU A 120 -5.61 -4.43 -2.08
C LEU A 120 -5.89 -4.84 -3.52
N VAL A 121 -6.02 -3.86 -4.43
CA VAL A 121 -6.42 -4.11 -5.83
C VAL A 121 -5.44 -3.43 -6.78
N ALA A 122 -5.09 -4.13 -7.84
CA ALA A 122 -4.29 -3.59 -8.94
C ALA A 122 -4.89 -4.01 -10.29
N SER A 123 -5.03 -3.08 -11.22
CA SER A 123 -5.40 -3.40 -12.59
C SER A 123 -4.21 -3.91 -13.40
N TYR A 124 -4.50 -4.78 -14.36
CA TYR A 124 -3.55 -5.25 -15.35
C TYR A 124 -4.20 -5.33 -16.73
N ASP A 125 -3.53 -4.78 -17.74
CA ASP A 125 -3.99 -4.70 -19.13
C ASP A 125 -5.31 -3.90 -19.22
N ASN A 126 -6.43 -4.53 -18.92
CA ASN A 126 -7.74 -3.92 -19.09
C ASN A 126 -8.70 -4.35 -17.97
N ALA A 127 -9.04 -3.43 -17.08
CA ALA A 127 -10.04 -3.63 -16.03
C ALA A 127 -11.50 -3.41 -16.52
N ASN A 128 -11.75 -3.32 -17.82
CA ASN A 128 -13.05 -2.98 -18.40
C ASN A 128 -14.13 -4.09 -18.27
N GLY A 129 -13.77 -5.26 -17.75
CA GLY A 129 -14.73 -6.35 -17.44
C GLY A 129 -15.62 -6.09 -16.22
N MET A 130 -15.48 -4.94 -15.55
CA MET A 130 -16.32 -4.59 -14.39
C MET A 130 -17.70 -4.13 -14.84
N THR A 131 -18.74 -4.83 -14.37
CA THR A 131 -20.13 -4.38 -14.50
C THR A 131 -20.41 -3.20 -13.56
N ASP A 132 -21.54 -2.53 -13.73
CA ASP A 132 -21.93 -1.43 -12.85
C ASP A 132 -22.11 -1.90 -11.40
N GLU A 133 -22.58 -3.15 -11.19
CA GLU A 133 -22.69 -3.72 -9.85
C GLU A 133 -21.32 -3.89 -9.19
N ILE A 134 -20.30 -4.35 -9.93
CA ILE A 134 -18.94 -4.49 -9.41
C ILE A 134 -18.36 -3.12 -9.08
N ARG A 135 -18.58 -2.12 -9.95
CA ARG A 135 -18.16 -0.73 -9.74
C ARG A 135 -18.83 -0.12 -8.50
N ASN A 136 -20.12 -0.40 -8.29
CA ASN A 136 -20.86 0.03 -7.11
C ASN A 136 -20.30 -0.58 -5.83
N LEU A 137 -19.97 -1.88 -5.81
CA LEU A 137 -19.36 -2.53 -4.64
C LEU A 137 -18.01 -1.89 -4.26
N PHE A 138 -17.13 -1.60 -5.23
CA PHE A 138 -15.91 -0.87 -4.94
C PHE A 138 -16.17 0.55 -4.43
N SER A 139 -17.20 1.23 -4.94
CA SER A 139 -17.59 2.55 -4.44
C SER A 139 -18.15 2.48 -3.02
N GLU A 140 -18.91 1.45 -2.67
CA GLU A 140 -19.40 1.19 -1.31
C GLU A 140 -18.23 0.86 -0.36
N MET A 141 -17.14 0.26 -0.87
CA MET A 141 -15.90 0.07 -0.13
C MET A 141 -15.09 1.37 0.03
N GLY A 142 -15.50 2.48 -0.60
CA GLY A 142 -14.86 3.79 -0.49
C GLY A 142 -14.07 4.26 -1.73
N SER A 143 -14.09 3.52 -2.85
CA SER A 143 -13.45 3.97 -4.08
C SER A 143 -14.16 5.17 -4.68
N SER A 144 -13.40 6.22 -4.97
CA SER A 144 -13.89 7.41 -5.68
C SER A 144 -13.77 7.29 -7.20
N LYS A 145 -13.01 6.31 -7.69
CA LYS A 145 -12.64 6.19 -9.12
C LYS A 145 -13.26 4.98 -9.83
N ALA A 146 -13.65 3.93 -9.11
CA ALA A 146 -14.14 2.70 -9.71
C ALA A 146 -15.24 2.91 -10.76
N LYS A 147 -16.16 3.85 -10.51
CA LYS A 147 -17.26 4.18 -11.45
C LYS A 147 -16.80 4.85 -12.73
N SER A 148 -15.67 5.55 -12.71
CA SER A 148 -15.15 6.31 -13.85
C SER A 148 -14.09 5.57 -14.65
N LEU A 149 -13.68 4.38 -14.23
CA LEU A 149 -12.65 3.59 -14.92
C LEU A 149 -13.07 3.25 -16.35
N LYS A 150 -12.16 3.50 -17.28
CA LYS A 150 -12.32 3.25 -18.72
C LYS A 150 -11.35 2.19 -19.20
N PHE A 151 -11.46 1.89 -20.47
CA PHE A 151 -10.55 0.98 -21.17
C PHE A 151 -9.09 1.41 -21.01
N ARG A 152 -8.25 0.49 -20.55
CA ARG A 152 -6.79 0.69 -20.33
C ARG A 152 -6.41 1.73 -19.27
N ASP A 153 -7.35 2.21 -18.46
CA ASP A 153 -6.96 2.99 -17.29
C ASP A 153 -6.18 2.09 -16.31
N ASN A 154 -5.06 2.60 -15.81
CA ASN A 154 -4.31 1.93 -14.75
C ASN A 154 -4.83 2.40 -13.39
N TRP A 155 -5.26 1.45 -12.56
CA TRP A 155 -5.90 1.71 -11.29
C TRP A 155 -5.34 0.84 -10.17
N VAL A 156 -5.14 1.47 -9.02
CA VAL A 156 -4.81 0.79 -7.77
C VAL A 156 -5.68 1.32 -6.64
N PHE A 157 -6.06 0.43 -5.73
CA PHE A 157 -6.94 0.75 -4.63
C PHE A 157 -6.59 -0.09 -3.40
N ALA A 158 -6.55 0.55 -2.23
CA ALA A 158 -6.35 -0.11 -0.95
C ALA A 158 -7.32 0.46 0.08
N VAL A 159 -8.02 -0.41 0.80
CA VAL A 159 -9.02 0.00 1.79
C VAL A 159 -9.13 -1.03 2.90
N ARG A 160 -9.57 -0.59 4.10
CA ARG A 160 -10.12 -1.48 5.12
C ARG A 160 -11.63 -1.40 5.08
N THR A 161 -12.32 -2.53 4.89
CA THR A 161 -13.77 -2.61 4.76
C THR A 161 -14.49 -2.41 6.10
N GLY A 162 -15.73 -1.90 6.04
CA GLY A 162 -16.66 -1.89 7.17
C GLY A 162 -16.41 -0.84 8.25
N LEU A 163 -15.63 0.21 7.97
CA LEU A 163 -15.46 1.36 8.84
C LEU A 163 -16.07 2.60 8.18
N GLU A 164 -16.81 3.40 8.95
CA GLU A 164 -17.20 4.75 8.54
C GLU A 164 -15.95 5.65 8.49
N ASN A 165 -15.84 6.53 7.50
CA ASN A 165 -14.67 7.37 7.24
C ASN A 165 -13.36 6.58 7.06
N THR A 166 -13.42 5.51 6.31
CA THR A 166 -12.30 4.60 6.11
C THR A 166 -11.15 5.29 5.37
N LEU A 167 -9.94 5.21 5.95
CA LEU A 167 -8.72 5.55 5.22
C LEU A 167 -8.61 4.63 4.00
N HIS A 168 -8.64 5.21 2.82
CA HIS A 168 -8.41 4.50 1.57
C HIS A 168 -7.28 5.18 0.80
N PHE A 169 -6.61 4.40 0.00
CA PHE A 169 -5.53 4.83 -0.88
C PHE A 169 -5.95 4.47 -2.29
N GLU A 170 -5.95 5.44 -3.18
CA GLU A 170 -6.42 5.23 -4.54
C GLU A 170 -5.65 6.09 -5.52
N LYS A 171 -5.27 5.52 -6.65
CA LYS A 171 -4.69 6.25 -7.77
C LYS A 171 -5.17 5.65 -9.08
N ILE A 172 -5.41 6.53 -10.04
CA ILE A 172 -5.71 6.22 -11.42
C ILE A 172 -4.76 6.99 -12.33
N ASN A 173 -4.21 6.31 -13.33
CA ASN A 173 -3.58 6.93 -14.47
C ASN A 173 -4.46 6.66 -15.69
N VAL A 174 -5.11 7.74 -16.16
CA VAL A 174 -6.11 7.67 -17.22
C VAL A 174 -5.45 7.41 -18.56
N ASN A 175 -6.02 6.50 -19.34
CA ASN A 175 -5.62 6.27 -20.72
C ASN A 175 -5.99 7.49 -21.58
N ASP A 176 -4.98 8.21 -22.03
CA ASP A 176 -5.07 9.30 -23.00
C ASP A 176 -4.03 9.07 -24.11
N GLU A 177 -4.49 8.59 -25.25
CA GLU A 177 -3.63 8.22 -26.39
C GLU A 177 -2.69 9.36 -26.85
N LYS A 178 -3.03 10.62 -26.55
CA LYS A 178 -2.20 11.78 -26.91
C LYS A 178 -1.10 12.08 -25.90
N ASN A 179 -1.32 11.70 -24.64
CA ASN A 179 -0.47 12.06 -23.51
C ASN A 179 0.10 10.85 -22.78
N ASN A 180 -0.21 9.63 -23.21
CA ASN A 180 0.33 8.41 -22.60
C ASN A 180 1.86 8.40 -22.68
N LEU A 181 2.50 7.93 -21.61
CA LEU A 181 3.95 7.75 -21.58
C LEU A 181 4.41 6.64 -22.54
N TYR A 182 3.60 5.62 -22.76
CA TYR A 182 3.90 4.44 -23.58
C TYR A 182 2.90 4.29 -24.73
N GLU A 183 2.96 5.16 -25.73
CA GLU A 183 2.07 5.12 -26.90
C GLU A 183 0.58 4.86 -26.53
N GLY A 184 0.08 3.65 -26.72
CA GLY A 184 -1.31 3.29 -26.43
C GLY A 184 -1.64 3.01 -24.96
N TRP A 185 -0.73 3.31 -23.98
CA TRP A 185 -0.89 2.92 -22.59
C TRP A 185 -0.39 3.98 -21.62
N PRO A 186 -1.11 4.23 -20.51
CA PRO A 186 -0.62 5.09 -19.44
C PRO A 186 0.49 4.42 -18.64
N GLU A 187 1.23 5.21 -17.90
CA GLU A 187 2.17 4.70 -16.90
C GLU A 187 1.49 3.90 -15.79
N THR A 188 2.26 3.12 -15.04
CA THR A 188 1.73 2.39 -13.89
C THR A 188 1.19 3.33 -12.83
N ALA A 189 0.03 3.04 -12.27
CA ALA A 189 -0.46 3.67 -11.05
C ALA A 189 0.15 2.97 -9.83
N GLU A 190 0.55 3.73 -8.82
CA GLU A 190 1.13 3.17 -7.60
C GLU A 190 0.65 3.92 -6.36
N VAL A 191 0.34 3.17 -5.29
CA VAL A 191 0.08 3.66 -3.93
C VAL A 191 0.80 2.81 -2.91
N GLU A 192 1.18 3.46 -1.82
CA GLU A 192 1.80 2.81 -0.67
C GLU A 192 1.29 3.44 0.62
N GLY A 193 1.45 2.75 1.74
CA GLY A 193 1.03 3.26 3.03
C GLY A 193 1.00 2.21 4.11
N CYS A 194 0.27 2.53 5.18
CA CYS A 194 0.19 1.74 6.38
C CYS A 194 -1.27 1.59 6.84
N PHE A 195 -1.67 0.38 7.20
CA PHE A 195 -2.93 0.13 7.90
C PHE A 195 -2.66 -0.27 9.35
N SER A 196 -3.32 0.37 10.32
CA SER A 196 -3.23 -0.05 11.72
C SER A 196 -3.75 -1.49 11.89
N SER A 197 -3.08 -2.32 12.68
CA SER A 197 -3.60 -3.64 13.09
C SER A 197 -4.70 -3.50 14.16
N ILE A 198 -4.73 -2.35 14.86
CA ILE A 198 -5.74 -2.05 15.88
C ILE A 198 -6.92 -1.38 15.18
N VAL A 199 -8.08 -2.00 15.24
CA VAL A 199 -9.34 -1.34 14.90
C VAL A 199 -9.57 -0.28 15.97
N GLY A 200 -9.40 0.99 15.65
CA GLY A 200 -9.64 2.09 16.59
C GLY A 200 -11.07 2.00 17.11
N GLN A 201 -11.24 1.77 18.41
CA GLN A 201 -12.42 2.25 19.10
C GLN A 201 -12.36 3.78 18.97
N ALA A 202 -13.35 4.37 18.33
CA ALA A 202 -13.57 5.81 18.44
C ALA A 202 -13.55 6.15 19.93
N ASN A 203 -12.62 6.99 20.35
CA ASN A 203 -12.58 7.47 21.71
C ASN A 203 -13.90 8.19 22.01
N LEU A 204 -14.81 7.51 22.70
CA LEU A 204 -15.93 8.09 23.43
C LEU A 204 -15.37 8.69 24.73
N SER A 205 -14.58 9.76 24.59
CA SER A 205 -14.18 10.58 25.73
C SER A 205 -13.91 12.01 25.24
N ASP A 206 -14.99 12.70 24.94
CA ASP A 206 -15.12 14.14 25.08
C ASP A 206 -16.61 14.48 25.03
N VAL A 207 -17.27 14.27 26.17
CA VAL A 207 -18.51 14.95 26.59
C VAL A 207 -18.30 15.52 27.98
#